data_32af85afe0f94d44f456951f0d75f50a
#
_entry.id   32af85afe0f94d44f456951f0d75f50a
#
_cell.length_a   1.000
_cell.length_b   1.000
_cell.length_c   1.000
_cell.angle_alpha   90.00
_cell.angle_beta   90.00
_cell.angle_gamma   90.00
#
_symmetry.space_group_name_H-M   'P 1'
#
loop_
_entity.id
_entity.type
_entity.pdbx_description
1 polymer ?
#
loop_
_entity_poly.entity_id
_entity_poly.type
_entity_poly.pdbx_seq_one_letter_code
_entity_poly.pdbx_strand_id
1 'polypeptide(L)'
;MRYTWDKFINVSASQEAGIVICFDTELRILILRRSDVDSRRGQWTIPGGHIDQEDISIEAGAARDLEEETGLKCSIDDLIYVGEPKPQKYYFIATKWTGDVDVFIPNPKTGEIEHDKYRWATIEEIKDIDNSEI
;
A
#
# COMPACT_ATOMS: atom_id res chain seq x y z
N MET A 1 -1.21 4.12 -25.38
CA MET A 1 -0.13 3.66 -24.50
C MET A 1 0.17 4.77 -23.51
N ARG A 2 0.08 4.47 -22.23
CA ARG A 2 0.10 5.51 -21.22
C ARG A 2 1.47 6.17 -20.99
N TYR A 3 2.54 5.61 -21.54
CA TYR A 3 3.88 6.15 -21.31
C TYR A 3 4.46 6.89 -22.49
N THR A 4 3.70 7.17 -23.53
CA THR A 4 4.26 7.68 -24.78
C THR A 4 5.13 8.92 -24.57
N TRP A 5 4.56 9.97 -24.01
CA TRP A 5 5.31 11.19 -23.75
C TRP A 5 5.88 11.27 -22.36
N ASP A 6 5.12 10.79 -21.36
CA ASP A 6 5.56 10.85 -19.98
C ASP A 6 6.88 10.14 -19.76
N LYS A 7 7.10 9.05 -20.49
CA LYS A 7 8.34 8.31 -20.40
C LYS A 7 9.57 9.14 -20.80
N PHE A 8 9.43 10.06 -21.73
CA PHE A 8 10.53 10.87 -22.23
C PHE A 8 10.65 12.23 -21.54
N ILE A 9 9.54 12.80 -21.14
CA ILE A 9 9.49 14.14 -20.56
C ILE A 9 9.66 14.10 -19.06
N ASN A 10 9.01 13.16 -18.44
CA ASN A 10 8.99 13.01 -16.99
C ASN A 10 9.41 11.59 -16.62
N VAL A 11 10.65 11.43 -16.25
CA VAL A 11 11.18 10.10 -15.89
C VAL A 11 10.54 9.53 -14.62
N SER A 12 9.93 10.38 -13.82
CA SER A 12 9.16 9.95 -12.67
C SER A 12 7.67 9.90 -13.00
N ALA A 13 7.36 9.59 -14.25
CA ALA A 13 5.99 9.59 -14.77
C ALA A 13 5.05 8.73 -13.96
N SER A 14 5.52 7.62 -13.41
CA SER A 14 4.67 6.78 -12.61
C SER A 14 4.46 7.41 -11.24
N GLN A 15 3.54 8.37 -11.21
CA GLN A 15 3.00 8.91 -9.98
C GLN A 15 1.83 8.08 -9.47
N GLU A 16 1.45 7.06 -10.23
CA GLU A 16 0.35 6.19 -9.86
C GLU A 16 0.72 5.36 -8.64
N ALA A 17 -0.21 5.27 -7.73
CA ALA A 17 -0.06 4.46 -6.53
C ALA A 17 -1.29 3.59 -6.33
N GLY A 18 -1.08 2.38 -5.85
CA GLY A 18 -2.14 1.47 -5.46
C GLY A 18 -2.13 1.31 -3.95
N ILE A 19 -3.27 1.54 -3.33
CA ILE A 19 -3.44 1.43 -1.88
C ILE A 19 -4.44 0.31 -1.62
N VAL A 20 -4.11 -0.59 -0.69
CA VAL A 20 -4.96 -1.73 -0.38
C VAL A 20 -5.47 -1.62 1.05
N ILE A 21 -6.78 -1.50 1.18
CA ILE A 21 -7.46 -1.50 2.48
C ILE A 21 -7.84 -2.94 2.78
N CYS A 22 -7.10 -3.58 3.69
CA CYS A 22 -7.39 -4.94 4.12
C CYS A 22 -8.38 -4.90 5.28
N PHE A 23 -9.53 -5.53 5.10
CA PHE A 23 -10.51 -5.69 6.17
C PHE A 23 -10.49 -7.13 6.67
N ASP A 24 -10.38 -7.29 7.99
CA ASP A 24 -10.55 -8.61 8.59
C ASP A 24 -12.05 -8.91 8.82
N THR A 25 -12.34 -10.07 9.39
CA THR A 25 -13.73 -10.49 9.62
C THR A 25 -14.46 -9.65 10.67
N GLU A 26 -13.74 -8.86 11.45
CA GLU A 26 -14.30 -7.95 12.44
C GLU A 26 -14.35 -6.51 11.94
N LEU A 27 -14.16 -6.30 10.64
CA LEU A 27 -14.16 -4.98 9.99
C LEU A 27 -13.08 -4.05 10.53
N ARG A 28 -11.94 -4.61 10.94
CA ARG A 28 -10.76 -3.83 11.29
C ARG A 28 -9.86 -3.71 10.07
N ILE A 29 -9.17 -2.59 9.97
CA ILE A 29 -8.31 -2.26 8.84
C ILE A 29 -6.85 -2.44 9.25
N LEU A 30 -6.07 -3.05 8.38
CA LEU A 30 -4.63 -3.17 8.58
C LEU A 30 -3.97 -1.82 8.34
N ILE A 31 -3.28 -1.32 9.37
CA ILE A 31 -2.49 -0.11 9.27
C ILE A 31 -1.05 -0.40 9.69
N LEU A 32 -0.11 0.33 9.10
CA LEU A 32 1.33 0.16 9.32
C LEU A 32 1.90 1.48 9.84
N ARG A 33 2.92 1.38 10.69
CA ARG A 33 3.63 2.57 11.18
C ARG A 33 4.98 2.68 10.47
N ARG A 34 5.28 3.85 9.95
CA ARG A 34 6.54 4.13 9.27
C ARG A 34 7.70 4.09 10.26
N SER A 35 8.79 3.44 9.84
CA SER A 35 9.99 3.29 10.65
C SER A 35 10.85 4.56 10.60
N ASP A 36 11.99 4.50 11.31
CA ASP A 36 12.92 5.62 11.43
C ASP A 36 13.60 6.01 10.11
N VAL A 37 13.63 5.12 9.11
CA VAL A 37 14.26 5.41 7.82
C VAL A 37 13.39 6.31 6.93
N ASP A 38 12.11 6.47 7.27
CA ASP A 38 11.19 7.30 6.50
C ASP A 38 11.14 8.70 7.09
N SER A 39 11.08 9.73 6.23
CA SER A 39 10.95 11.11 6.70
C SER A 39 9.64 11.35 7.46
N ARG A 40 8.64 10.49 7.21
CA ARG A 40 7.35 10.51 7.90
C ARG A 40 7.30 9.50 9.04
N ARG A 41 8.44 9.24 9.67
CA ARG A 41 8.58 8.22 10.71
C ARG A 41 7.54 8.41 11.81
N GLY A 42 7.05 7.29 12.29
CA GLY A 42 6.03 7.25 13.34
C GLY A 42 4.61 7.49 12.86
N GLN A 43 4.41 7.87 11.60
CA GLN A 43 3.06 8.04 11.05
C GLN A 43 2.45 6.70 10.67
N TRP A 44 1.16 6.58 10.89
CA TRP A 44 0.40 5.41 10.50
C TRP A 44 -0.15 5.59 9.09
N THR A 45 -0.12 4.52 8.31
CA THR A 45 -0.52 4.53 6.91
C THR A 45 -1.21 3.22 6.55
N ILE A 46 -1.87 3.21 5.42
CA ILE A 46 -2.43 2.00 4.83
C ILE A 46 -1.40 1.43 3.84
N PRO A 47 -1.26 0.10 3.74
CA PRO A 47 -0.34 -0.50 2.77
C PRO A 47 -0.58 0.00 1.35
N GLY A 48 0.49 0.29 0.65
CA GLY A 48 0.42 0.73 -0.73
C GLY A 48 1.74 1.32 -1.19
N GLY A 49 1.84 1.59 -2.47
CA GLY A 49 3.04 2.17 -3.02
C GLY A 49 2.90 2.50 -4.50
N HIS A 50 3.97 2.99 -5.06
CA HIS A 50 4.00 3.37 -6.46
C HIS A 50 3.93 2.15 -7.38
N ILE A 51 3.23 2.34 -8.49
CA ILE A 51 3.13 1.31 -9.53
C ILE A 51 4.39 1.39 -10.38
N ASP A 52 5.09 0.27 -10.50
CA ASP A 52 6.31 0.17 -11.30
C ASP A 52 5.95 -0.08 -12.78
N GLN A 53 6.90 0.23 -13.65
CA GLN A 53 6.71 -0.03 -15.08
C GLN A 53 6.55 -1.51 -15.40
N GLU A 54 7.15 -2.38 -14.60
CA GLU A 54 7.06 -3.83 -14.77
C GLU A 54 5.70 -4.39 -14.34
N ASP A 55 4.93 -3.65 -13.58
CA ASP A 55 3.61 -4.11 -13.17
C ASP A 55 2.67 -4.12 -14.38
N ILE A 56 2.02 -5.25 -14.59
CA ILE A 56 1.15 -5.43 -15.76
C ILE A 56 -0.16 -4.66 -15.64
N SER A 57 -0.48 -4.21 -14.43
CA SER A 57 -1.70 -3.43 -14.15
C SER A 57 -1.53 -2.71 -12.82
N ILE A 58 -2.44 -1.78 -12.53
CA ILE A 58 -2.47 -1.10 -11.22
C ILE A 58 -2.79 -2.10 -10.14
N GLU A 59 -3.70 -3.04 -10.38
CA GLU A 59 -4.05 -4.09 -9.43
C GLU A 59 -2.84 -4.97 -9.11
N ALA A 60 -2.07 -5.34 -10.12
CA ALA A 60 -0.87 -6.15 -9.92
C ALA A 60 0.16 -5.40 -9.08
N GLY A 61 0.36 -4.13 -9.33
CA GLY A 61 1.26 -3.30 -8.54
C GLY A 61 0.80 -3.15 -7.11
N ALA A 62 -0.50 -2.96 -6.89
CA ALA A 62 -1.07 -2.86 -5.56
C ALA A 62 -0.87 -4.17 -4.78
N ALA A 63 -1.14 -5.31 -5.41
CA ALA A 63 -0.95 -6.61 -4.77
C ALA A 63 0.52 -6.88 -4.45
N ARG A 64 1.43 -6.49 -5.34
CA ARG A 64 2.88 -6.61 -5.13
C ARG A 64 3.33 -5.78 -3.95
N ASP A 65 2.92 -4.52 -3.87
CA ASP A 65 3.28 -3.65 -2.76
C ASP A 65 2.74 -4.17 -1.43
N LEU A 66 1.52 -4.71 -1.43
CA LEU A 66 0.96 -5.31 -0.23
C LEU A 66 1.84 -6.46 0.26
N GLU A 67 2.26 -7.33 -0.63
CA GLU A 67 3.12 -8.46 -0.26
C GLU A 67 4.49 -7.99 0.22
N GLU A 68 5.10 -7.03 -0.48
CA GLU A 68 6.41 -6.49 -0.10
C GLU A 68 6.39 -5.84 1.28
N GLU A 69 5.30 -5.16 1.63
CA GLU A 69 5.21 -4.42 2.88
C GLU A 69 4.69 -5.24 4.05
N THR A 70 3.87 -6.24 3.79
CA THR A 70 3.16 -6.97 4.86
C THR A 70 3.31 -8.47 4.83
N GLY A 71 3.80 -9.05 3.74
CA GLY A 71 3.83 -10.50 3.56
C GLY A 71 2.50 -11.11 3.16
N LEU A 72 1.44 -10.32 3.06
CA LEU A 72 0.13 -10.83 2.67
C LEU A 72 0.04 -10.98 1.16
N LYS A 73 -0.36 -12.16 0.71
CA LYS A 73 -0.54 -12.46 -0.72
C LYS A 73 -2.01 -12.42 -1.08
N CYS A 74 -2.37 -11.45 -1.90
CA CYS A 74 -3.74 -11.26 -2.37
C CYS A 74 -3.78 -11.48 -3.87
N SER A 75 -4.73 -12.29 -4.33
CA SER A 75 -4.96 -12.44 -5.75
C SER A 75 -5.50 -11.14 -6.34
N ILE A 76 -5.04 -10.79 -7.54
CA ILE A 76 -5.55 -9.62 -8.26
C ILE A 76 -7.07 -9.69 -8.39
N ASP A 77 -7.60 -10.90 -8.62
CA ASP A 77 -9.05 -11.10 -8.79
C ASP A 77 -9.85 -10.84 -7.51
N ASP A 78 -9.18 -10.84 -6.35
CA ASP A 78 -9.82 -10.59 -5.07
C ASP A 78 -9.72 -9.13 -4.64
N LEU A 79 -9.07 -8.29 -5.42
CA LEU A 79 -9.03 -6.85 -5.15
C LEU A 79 -10.29 -6.20 -5.70
N ILE A 80 -10.93 -5.40 -4.85
CA ILE A 80 -12.16 -4.67 -5.20
C ILE A 80 -11.79 -3.20 -5.35
N TYR A 81 -11.90 -2.68 -6.56
CA TYR A 81 -11.61 -1.27 -6.81
C TYR A 81 -12.71 -0.40 -6.21
N VAL A 82 -12.33 0.60 -5.42
CA VAL A 82 -13.30 1.49 -4.76
C VAL A 82 -13.17 2.95 -5.18
N GLY A 83 -12.12 3.34 -5.86
CA GLY A 83 -12.06 4.68 -6.41
C GLY A 83 -10.68 5.30 -6.41
N GLU A 84 -10.66 6.52 -6.92
CA GLU A 84 -9.47 7.35 -7.06
C GLU A 84 -9.75 8.69 -6.37
N PRO A 85 -9.77 8.75 -5.02
CA PRO A 85 -10.13 9.98 -4.29
C PRO A 85 -9.14 11.12 -4.52
N LYS A 86 -7.91 10.79 -4.87
CA LYS A 86 -6.90 11.77 -5.30
C LYS A 86 -6.36 11.32 -6.64
N PRO A 87 -6.02 12.25 -7.55
CA PRO A 87 -5.48 11.87 -8.86
C PRO A 87 -4.34 10.86 -8.74
N GLN A 88 -4.42 9.79 -9.50
CA GLN A 88 -3.40 8.74 -9.60
C GLN A 88 -3.21 7.91 -8.32
N LYS A 89 -4.12 8.00 -7.35
CA LYS A 89 -4.12 7.16 -6.16
C LYS A 89 -5.34 6.26 -6.19
N TYR A 90 -5.11 5.00 -6.51
CA TYR A 90 -6.15 3.99 -6.75
C TYR A 90 -6.32 3.14 -5.50
N TYR A 91 -7.53 3.14 -4.95
CA TYR A 91 -7.83 2.41 -3.72
C TYR A 91 -8.57 1.13 -4.01
N PHE A 92 -8.15 0.07 -3.33
CA PHE A 92 -8.74 -1.26 -3.42
C PHE A 92 -9.06 -1.77 -2.03
N ILE A 93 -10.09 -2.60 -1.95
CA ILE A 93 -10.41 -3.35 -0.74
C ILE A 93 -10.02 -4.80 -0.96
N ALA A 94 -9.39 -5.40 0.04
CA ALA A 94 -9.08 -6.82 0.09
C ALA A 94 -9.68 -7.41 1.36
N THR A 95 -10.40 -8.53 1.20
CA THR A 95 -10.97 -9.29 2.32
C THR A 95 -10.45 -10.73 2.35
N LYS A 96 -9.65 -11.11 1.35
CA LYS A 96 -9.08 -12.46 1.20
C LYS A 96 -7.60 -12.34 0.90
N TRP A 97 -6.81 -13.10 1.60
CA TRP A 97 -5.37 -13.20 1.38
C TRP A 97 -4.84 -14.48 2.02
N THR A 98 -3.58 -14.81 1.72
CA THR A 98 -2.83 -15.85 2.41
C THR A 98 -1.61 -15.25 3.09
N GLY A 99 -1.05 -15.95 4.06
CA GLY A 99 0.11 -15.50 4.81
C GLY A 99 -0.27 -14.72 6.06
N ASP A 100 0.74 -14.40 6.84
CA ASP A 100 0.60 -13.64 8.08
C ASP A 100 1.30 -12.31 7.93
N VAL A 101 0.85 -11.31 8.69
CA VAL A 101 1.46 -9.98 8.63
C VAL A 101 2.87 -10.02 9.21
N ASP A 102 3.81 -9.54 8.42
CA ASP A 102 5.19 -9.32 8.83
C ASP A 102 5.64 -8.00 8.21
N VAL A 103 5.87 -6.99 9.03
CA VAL A 103 6.28 -5.67 8.54
C VAL A 103 7.80 -5.51 8.50
N PHE A 104 8.55 -6.47 9.04
CA PHE A 104 10.01 -6.43 9.05
C PHE A 104 10.62 -7.06 7.79
N ILE A 105 9.95 -6.89 6.66
CA ILE A 105 10.44 -7.36 5.37
C ILE A 105 11.25 -6.24 4.73
N PRO A 106 12.54 -6.47 4.42
CA PRO A 106 13.33 -5.42 3.76
C PRO A 106 12.76 -5.05 2.39
N ASN A 107 12.75 -3.77 2.09
CA ASN A 107 12.39 -3.30 0.76
C ASN A 107 13.36 -3.92 -0.26
N PRO A 108 12.88 -4.56 -1.31
CA PRO A 108 13.75 -5.27 -2.25
C PRO A 108 14.70 -4.36 -3.01
N LYS A 109 14.41 -3.06 -3.09
CA LYS A 109 15.26 -2.10 -3.79
C LYS A 109 16.29 -1.44 -2.90
N THR A 110 15.95 -1.18 -1.64
CA THR A 110 16.82 -0.43 -0.71
C THR A 110 17.42 -1.28 0.40
N GLY A 111 16.82 -2.42 0.70
CA GLY A 111 17.20 -3.25 1.84
C GLY A 111 16.75 -2.71 3.19
N GLU A 112 16.01 -1.60 3.20
CA GLU A 112 15.58 -0.96 4.42
C GLU A 112 14.26 -1.52 4.92
N ILE A 113 14.08 -1.53 6.24
CA ILE A 113 12.82 -1.90 6.90
C ILE A 113 11.99 -0.63 7.02
N GLU A 114 10.96 -0.51 6.19
CA GLU A 114 10.20 0.73 6.05
C GLU A 114 9.13 0.93 7.12
N HIS A 115 8.70 -0.15 7.75
CA HIS A 115 7.66 -0.11 8.78
C HIS A 115 8.15 -0.85 10.01
N ASP A 116 7.73 -0.40 11.21
CA ASP A 116 8.18 -1.01 12.45
C ASP A 116 7.05 -1.55 13.32
N LYS A 117 5.81 -1.30 12.94
CA LYS A 117 4.63 -1.83 13.63
C LYS A 117 3.48 -2.02 12.68
N TYR A 118 2.56 -2.89 13.04
CA TYR A 118 1.26 -2.98 12.41
C TYR A 118 0.17 -3.08 13.47
N ARG A 119 -1.05 -2.80 13.04
CA ARG A 119 -2.22 -2.88 13.90
C ARG A 119 -3.45 -3.13 13.05
N TRP A 120 -4.36 -3.94 13.56
CA TRP A 120 -5.72 -4.06 13.02
C TRP A 120 -6.60 -3.10 13.80
N ALA A 121 -7.09 -2.05 13.16
CA ALA A 121 -7.78 -0.96 13.83
C ALA A 121 -9.18 -0.75 13.26
N THR A 122 -10.12 -0.41 14.13
CA THR A 122 -11.45 0.01 13.68
C THR A 122 -11.36 1.42 13.08
N ILE A 123 -12.39 1.80 12.33
CA ILE A 123 -12.45 3.16 11.77
C ILE A 123 -12.41 4.20 12.87
N GLU A 124 -13.11 3.95 13.98
CA GLU A 124 -13.11 4.86 15.13
C GLU A 124 -11.72 5.01 15.72
N GLU A 125 -10.99 3.90 15.88
CA GLU A 125 -9.62 3.94 16.37
C GLU A 125 -8.71 4.72 15.44
N ILE A 126 -8.87 4.56 14.12
CA ILE A 126 -8.08 5.29 13.13
C ILE A 126 -8.33 6.79 13.25
N LYS A 127 -9.58 7.19 13.45
CA LYS A 127 -9.93 8.61 13.62
C LYS A 127 -9.26 9.24 14.84
N ASP A 128 -8.97 8.44 15.85
CA ASP A 128 -8.35 8.92 17.09
C ASP A 128 -6.82 8.92 17.06
N ILE A 129 -6.22 8.43 15.96
CA ILE A 129 -4.76 8.43 15.83
C ILE A 129 -4.27 9.83 15.49
N ASP A 130 -3.43 10.40 16.36
CA ASP A 130 -2.90 11.75 16.17
C ASP A 130 -1.88 11.82 15.02
N ASN A 131 -1.11 10.77 14.81
CA ASN A 131 -0.02 10.76 13.85
C ASN A 131 -0.33 9.81 12.69
N SER A 132 -1.23 10.24 11.82
CA SER A 132 -1.76 9.42 10.75
C SER A 132 -1.75 10.16 9.42
N GLU A 133 -1.46 9.40 8.34
CA GLU A 133 -1.60 9.85 6.95
C GLU A 133 -2.93 9.39 6.33
N ILE A 134 -3.73 8.70 7.10
CA ILE A 134 -4.94 8.04 6.59
C ILE A 134 -6.10 9.00 6.39
#